data_e9fa4bd7c54e139e31aa8c164a7d8647
#
_entry.id   e9fa4bd7c54e139e31aa8c164a7d8647
#
_cell.length_a   1.000
_cell.length_b   1.000
_cell.length_c   1.000
_cell.angle_alpha   90.00
_cell.angle_beta   90.00
_cell.angle_gamma   90.00
#
_symmetry.space_group_name_H-M   'P 1'
#
loop_
_entity.id
_entity.type
_entity.pdbx_description
1 polymer ?
#
loop_
_entity_poly.entity_id
_entity_poly.type
_entity_poly.pdbx_seq_one_letter_code
_entity_poly.pdbx_strand_id
1 'polypeptide(L)'
;MTILERVIAAGRPLQIKGKGALLNPLTPRSGSREAIIAGEYTMTLDLSNAIHRQIFMGCFARQMTRWARAFLPMGGTFLDVGAHAGYFSLLASDLVGPSGHVYAIEPNPRTFATLHDHLSLNRASNVHESMCGLSDAAGSIALHMPPSRLDYNATVLPRADWTRVEIPARTLDECVRTWRVDRIDLMKIDVEGAEPLVLAGGAVALARGIVHHAMIEVNGPRLTEAGSGPGELAETLDRLGFTPASLVRGRAMPRSWSTFDIDPTHETDCLFVHRNVLA
;
A
#
# COMPACT_ATOMS: atom_id res chain seq x y z
N MET A 1 -4.16 28.24 -7.95
CA MET A 1 -3.52 27.36 -8.95
C MET A 1 -2.96 28.19 -10.09
N THR A 2 -1.68 28.02 -10.40
CA THR A 2 -1.05 28.61 -11.58
C THR A 2 -1.57 27.96 -12.87
N ILE A 3 -1.31 28.57 -14.04
CA ILE A 3 -1.66 27.95 -15.34
C ILE A 3 -1.02 26.56 -15.47
N LEU A 4 0.23 26.42 -15.04
CA LEU A 4 0.96 25.15 -15.07
C LEU A 4 0.31 24.07 -14.18
N GLU A 5 -0.12 24.42 -12.98
CA GLU A 5 -0.86 23.51 -12.09
C GLU A 5 -2.19 23.05 -12.71
N ARG A 6 -2.87 23.92 -13.45
CA ARG A 6 -4.09 23.56 -14.20
C ARG A 6 -3.80 22.59 -15.34
N VAL A 7 -2.70 22.77 -16.07
CA VAL A 7 -2.26 21.86 -17.13
C VAL A 7 -1.91 20.48 -16.55
N ILE A 8 -1.18 20.45 -15.42
CA ILE A 8 -0.86 19.20 -14.73
C ILE A 8 -2.13 18.49 -14.26
N ALA A 9 -3.07 19.24 -13.65
CA ALA A 9 -4.34 18.69 -13.18
C ALA A 9 -5.19 18.11 -14.33
N ALA A 10 -5.29 18.82 -15.45
CA ALA A 10 -6.00 18.34 -16.64
C ALA A 10 -5.35 17.08 -17.26
N GLY A 11 -4.03 16.97 -17.16
CA GLY A 11 -3.28 15.80 -17.63
C GLY A 11 -3.31 14.59 -16.72
N ARG A 12 -3.83 14.69 -15.49
CA ARG A 12 -3.85 13.56 -14.52
C ARG A 12 -4.52 12.29 -15.05
N PRO A 13 -5.68 12.34 -15.70
CA PRO A 13 -6.32 11.12 -16.20
C PRO A 13 -5.55 10.43 -17.33
N LEU A 14 -4.66 11.15 -18.01
CA LEU A 14 -3.93 10.62 -19.16
C LEU A 14 -2.90 9.58 -18.73
N GLN A 15 -3.04 8.37 -19.25
CA GLN A 15 -2.17 7.22 -18.95
C GLN A 15 -1.01 7.15 -19.98
N ILE A 16 -0.17 8.19 -20.05
CA ILE A 16 0.95 8.29 -21.00
C ILE A 16 2.22 7.76 -20.35
N LYS A 17 2.95 6.88 -21.06
CA LYS A 17 4.28 6.41 -20.63
C LYS A 17 5.26 7.59 -20.60
N GLY A 18 6.05 7.71 -19.53
CA GLY A 18 7.00 8.81 -19.37
C GLY A 18 6.39 10.14 -18.88
N LYS A 19 5.08 10.19 -18.59
CA LYS A 19 4.41 11.40 -18.07
C LYS A 19 5.10 12.00 -16.86
N GLY A 20 5.51 11.17 -15.90
CA GLY A 20 6.21 11.61 -14.69
C GLY A 20 7.53 12.32 -15.01
N ALA A 21 8.33 11.79 -15.92
CA ALA A 21 9.58 12.42 -16.35
C ALA A 21 9.34 13.78 -17.02
N LEU A 22 8.26 13.89 -17.81
CA LEU A 22 7.89 15.14 -18.47
C LEU A 22 7.36 16.20 -17.50
N LEU A 23 6.54 15.81 -16.52
CA LEU A 23 5.88 16.75 -15.60
C LEU A 23 6.73 17.08 -14.38
N ASN A 24 7.65 16.23 -13.96
CA ASN A 24 8.46 16.43 -12.75
C ASN A 24 9.28 17.73 -12.75
N PRO A 25 9.95 18.15 -13.84
CA PRO A 25 10.64 19.44 -13.88
C PRO A 25 9.70 20.65 -13.76
N LEU A 26 8.45 20.48 -14.13
CA LEU A 26 7.42 21.53 -14.15
C LEU A 26 6.62 21.58 -12.83
N THR A 27 6.69 20.53 -12.02
CA THR A 27 5.93 20.43 -10.76
C THR A 27 6.64 21.21 -9.67
N PRO A 28 5.94 22.09 -8.92
CA PRO A 28 6.53 22.78 -7.77
C PRO A 28 7.15 21.79 -6.78
N ARG A 29 8.26 22.19 -6.16
CA ARG A 29 8.98 21.36 -5.18
C ARG A 29 8.77 21.78 -3.73
N SER A 30 7.77 22.63 -3.49
CA SER A 30 7.42 23.12 -2.15
C SER A 30 5.99 23.63 -2.11
N GLY A 31 5.47 23.76 -0.89
CA GLY A 31 4.14 24.24 -0.59
C GLY A 31 3.08 23.16 -0.65
N SER A 32 1.98 23.41 0.06
CA SER A 32 0.83 22.51 0.12
C SER A 32 -0.15 22.80 -1.02
N ARG A 33 -0.72 21.75 -1.59
CA ARG A 33 -1.74 21.81 -2.64
C ARG A 33 -2.83 20.80 -2.42
N GLU A 34 -4.06 21.24 -2.52
CA GLU A 34 -5.18 20.31 -2.68
C GLU A 34 -5.22 19.77 -4.10
N ALA A 35 -5.43 18.48 -4.21
CA ALA A 35 -5.53 17.79 -5.48
C ALA A 35 -6.67 16.76 -5.44
N ILE A 36 -7.52 16.78 -6.48
CA ILE A 36 -8.49 15.72 -6.69
C ILE A 36 -7.76 14.53 -7.30
N ILE A 37 -7.82 13.40 -6.64
CA ILE A 37 -7.19 12.14 -7.08
C ILE A 37 -8.27 11.12 -7.43
N ALA A 38 -7.92 10.17 -8.29
CA ALA A 38 -8.81 9.10 -8.76
C ALA A 38 -10.15 9.57 -9.33
N GLY A 39 -10.31 10.89 -9.55
CA GLY A 39 -11.52 11.53 -10.11
C GLY A 39 -12.44 12.17 -9.08
N GLU A 40 -12.35 11.84 -7.80
CA GLU A 40 -13.35 12.25 -6.80
C GLU A 40 -12.79 12.68 -5.43
N TYR A 41 -11.57 12.23 -5.05
CA TYR A 41 -11.04 12.48 -3.71
C TYR A 41 -10.12 13.68 -3.65
N THR A 42 -10.29 14.48 -2.61
CA THR A 42 -9.37 15.58 -2.31
C THR A 42 -8.30 15.12 -1.34
N MET A 43 -7.04 15.31 -1.72
CA MET A 43 -5.89 15.16 -0.81
C MET A 43 -5.12 16.47 -0.71
N THR A 44 -4.68 16.80 0.50
CA THR A 44 -3.74 17.90 0.75
C THR A 44 -2.32 17.35 0.61
N LEU A 45 -1.64 17.75 -0.45
CA LEU A 45 -0.33 17.24 -0.83
C LEU A 45 0.77 18.26 -0.54
N ASP A 46 1.76 17.87 0.25
CA ASP A 46 2.99 18.62 0.41
C ASP A 46 3.92 18.33 -0.77
N LEU A 47 4.11 19.29 -1.65
CA LEU A 47 4.91 19.12 -2.87
C LEU A 47 6.42 19.09 -2.63
N SER A 48 6.88 19.29 -1.40
CA SER A 48 8.26 18.99 -1.03
C SER A 48 8.53 17.48 -0.97
N ASN A 49 7.50 16.65 -0.69
CA ASN A 49 7.56 15.20 -0.71
C ASN A 49 7.47 14.62 -2.12
N ALA A 50 8.32 13.66 -2.45
CA ALA A 50 8.40 13.05 -3.77
C ALA A 50 7.15 12.22 -4.13
N ILE A 51 6.59 11.47 -3.16
CA ILE A 51 5.38 10.67 -3.33
C ILE A 51 4.18 11.59 -3.58
N HIS A 52 4.03 12.63 -2.77
CA HIS A 52 2.95 13.61 -2.96
C HIS A 52 3.03 14.30 -4.33
N ARG A 53 4.24 14.59 -4.84
CA ARG A 53 4.38 15.10 -6.23
C ARG A 53 3.93 14.07 -7.26
N GLN A 54 4.25 12.78 -7.08
CA GLN A 54 3.79 11.73 -7.99
C GLN A 54 2.26 11.60 -7.97
N ILE A 55 1.64 11.69 -6.79
CA ILE A 55 0.18 11.72 -6.63
C ILE A 55 -0.37 12.96 -7.35
N PHE A 56 0.21 14.14 -7.11
CA PHE A 56 -0.20 15.38 -7.76
C PHE A 56 -0.15 15.31 -9.28
N MET A 57 0.86 14.69 -9.85
CA MET A 57 0.99 14.46 -11.30
C MET A 57 0.11 13.32 -11.84
N GLY A 58 -0.52 12.51 -10.97
CA GLY A 58 -1.25 11.31 -11.36
C GLY A 58 -0.35 10.22 -11.93
N CYS A 59 0.85 10.07 -11.37
CA CYS A 59 1.85 9.08 -11.78
C CYS A 59 2.15 8.03 -10.70
N PHE A 60 1.62 8.23 -9.49
CA PHE A 60 1.88 7.36 -8.34
C PHE A 60 1.26 5.97 -8.54
N ALA A 61 2.01 4.94 -8.21
CA ALA A 61 1.59 3.53 -8.08
C ALA A 61 0.58 3.05 -9.14
N ARG A 62 0.86 3.37 -10.43
CA ARG A 62 -0.09 3.16 -11.53
C ARG A 62 -0.45 1.69 -11.73
N GLN A 63 0.50 0.78 -11.46
CA GLN A 63 0.28 -0.65 -11.61
C GLN A 63 -0.64 -1.16 -10.50
N MET A 64 -0.36 -0.86 -9.25
CA MET A 64 -1.21 -1.21 -8.12
C MET A 64 -2.61 -0.59 -8.23
N THR A 65 -2.72 0.66 -8.71
CA THR A 65 -4.01 1.31 -9.00
C THR A 65 -4.85 0.50 -10.01
N ARG A 66 -4.22 -0.08 -11.04
CA ARG A 66 -4.92 -0.95 -12.00
C ARG A 66 -5.38 -2.25 -11.38
N TRP A 67 -4.58 -2.84 -10.48
CA TRP A 67 -4.96 -4.05 -9.75
C TRP A 67 -6.11 -3.77 -8.79
N ALA A 68 -6.07 -2.67 -8.04
CA ALA A 68 -7.18 -2.28 -7.17
C ALA A 68 -8.50 -2.17 -7.95
N ARG A 69 -8.49 -1.48 -9.10
CA ARG A 69 -9.67 -1.37 -9.98
C ARG A 69 -10.13 -2.69 -10.59
N ALA A 70 -9.25 -3.67 -10.74
CA ALA A 70 -9.59 -4.97 -11.32
C ALA A 70 -10.15 -5.95 -10.30
N PHE A 71 -9.72 -5.86 -9.03
CA PHE A 71 -9.98 -6.90 -8.03
C PHE A 71 -10.86 -6.45 -6.87
N LEU A 72 -11.20 -5.16 -6.76
CA LEU A 72 -12.13 -4.67 -5.75
C LEU A 72 -13.55 -4.55 -6.33
N PRO A 73 -14.46 -5.45 -5.97
CA PRO A 73 -15.86 -5.34 -6.36
C PRO A 73 -16.61 -4.38 -5.43
N MET A 74 -17.76 -3.88 -5.87
CA MET A 74 -18.74 -3.23 -4.99
C MET A 74 -19.10 -4.17 -3.84
N GLY A 75 -19.18 -3.66 -2.62
CA GLY A 75 -19.40 -4.44 -1.41
C GLY A 75 -18.19 -5.27 -0.96
N GLY A 76 -17.04 -5.15 -1.63
CA GLY A 76 -15.83 -5.90 -1.33
C GLY A 76 -15.08 -5.39 -0.09
N THR A 77 -14.02 -6.11 0.25
CA THR A 77 -13.13 -5.78 1.38
C THR A 77 -11.71 -5.56 0.91
N PHE A 78 -11.15 -4.43 1.29
CA PHE A 78 -9.74 -4.08 1.06
C PHE A 78 -8.96 -3.96 2.37
N LEU A 79 -7.75 -4.49 2.39
CA LEU A 79 -6.81 -4.30 3.49
C LEU A 79 -5.58 -3.54 2.98
N ASP A 80 -5.34 -2.35 3.55
CA ASP A 80 -4.23 -1.44 3.22
C ASP A 80 -3.20 -1.48 4.36
N VAL A 81 -2.16 -2.31 4.20
CA VAL A 81 -1.06 -2.41 5.17
C VAL A 81 0.07 -1.49 4.73
N GLY A 82 0.36 -0.47 5.55
CA GLY A 82 1.16 0.67 5.17
C GLY A 82 0.34 1.69 4.37
N ALA A 83 -0.78 2.15 4.96
CA ALA A 83 -1.75 3.00 4.27
C ALA A 83 -1.19 4.40 3.95
N HIS A 84 -0.11 4.80 4.62
CA HIS A 84 0.54 6.08 4.40
C HIS A 84 -0.47 7.24 4.51
N ALA A 85 -0.46 8.19 3.58
CA ALA A 85 -1.41 9.31 3.54
C ALA A 85 -2.81 8.94 3.01
N GLY A 86 -3.11 7.66 2.75
CA GLY A 86 -4.44 7.16 2.43
C GLY A 86 -4.81 7.15 0.94
N TYR A 87 -3.85 7.22 0.03
CA TYR A 87 -4.14 7.17 -1.41
C TYR A 87 -4.92 5.92 -1.80
N PHE A 88 -4.44 4.73 -1.40
CA PHE A 88 -5.13 3.47 -1.69
C PHE A 88 -6.38 3.29 -0.85
N SER A 89 -6.38 3.73 0.39
CA SER A 89 -7.56 3.67 1.27
C SER A 89 -8.73 4.46 0.69
N LEU A 90 -8.50 5.68 0.18
CA LEU A 90 -9.52 6.48 -0.49
C LEU A 90 -9.97 5.86 -1.81
N LEU A 91 -9.03 5.42 -2.67
CA LEU A 91 -9.35 4.75 -3.92
C LEU A 91 -10.20 3.50 -3.69
N ALA A 92 -9.85 2.69 -2.69
CA ALA A 92 -10.59 1.48 -2.36
C ALA A 92 -11.97 1.78 -1.78
N SER A 93 -12.08 2.81 -0.93
CA SER A 93 -13.35 3.30 -0.37
C SER A 93 -14.40 3.54 -1.45
N ASP A 94 -14.00 4.17 -2.56
CA ASP A 94 -14.87 4.38 -3.73
C ASP A 94 -15.21 3.07 -4.44
N LEU A 95 -14.20 2.29 -4.75
CA LEU A 95 -14.37 1.06 -5.53
C LEU A 95 -15.30 0.07 -4.84
N VAL A 96 -15.15 -0.09 -3.52
CA VAL A 96 -16.00 -1.01 -2.75
C VAL A 96 -17.36 -0.39 -2.40
N GLY A 97 -17.48 0.93 -2.45
CA GLY A 97 -18.71 1.66 -2.16
C GLY A 97 -19.18 1.55 -0.70
N PRO A 98 -20.36 2.09 -0.36
CA PRO A 98 -20.81 2.26 1.02
C PRO A 98 -21.12 0.94 1.74
N SER A 99 -21.31 -0.17 1.02
CA SER A 99 -21.54 -1.51 1.59
C SER A 99 -20.27 -2.34 1.73
N GLY A 100 -19.14 -1.85 1.19
CA GLY A 100 -17.83 -2.49 1.33
C GLY A 100 -17.05 -1.95 2.52
N HIS A 101 -15.91 -2.55 2.80
CA HIS A 101 -15.06 -2.20 3.92
C HIS A 101 -13.60 -2.01 3.49
N VAL A 102 -12.96 -1.00 4.05
CA VAL A 102 -11.51 -0.76 3.92
C VAL A 102 -10.91 -0.76 5.31
N TYR A 103 -9.89 -1.59 5.54
CA TYR A 103 -9.11 -1.59 6.77
C TYR A 103 -7.75 -0.98 6.47
N ALA A 104 -7.47 0.19 7.03
CA ALA A 104 -6.25 0.95 6.78
C ALA A 104 -5.34 0.90 8.01
N ILE A 105 -4.13 0.41 7.85
CA ILE A 105 -3.15 0.26 8.92
C ILE A 105 -1.93 1.12 8.60
N GLU A 106 -1.64 2.06 9.49
CA GLU A 106 -0.49 2.96 9.37
C GLU A 106 0.19 3.12 10.73
N PRO A 107 1.45 2.67 10.89
CA PRO A 107 2.15 2.71 12.16
C PRO A 107 2.71 4.09 12.53
N ASN A 108 3.08 4.92 11.55
CA ASN A 108 3.72 6.20 11.81
C ASN A 108 2.68 7.24 12.29
N PRO A 109 2.76 7.75 13.54
CA PRO A 109 1.77 8.68 14.07
C PRO A 109 1.59 9.96 13.24
N ARG A 110 2.67 10.43 12.59
CA ARG A 110 2.61 11.64 11.74
C ARG A 110 1.85 11.38 10.45
N THR A 111 2.11 10.25 9.83
CA THR A 111 1.47 9.83 8.60
C THR A 111 0.03 9.41 8.86
N PHE A 112 -0.22 8.74 10.00
CA PHE A 112 -1.56 8.38 10.43
C PHE A 112 -2.46 9.62 10.64
N ALA A 113 -1.93 10.70 11.22
CA ALA A 113 -2.69 11.95 11.34
C ALA A 113 -3.09 12.50 9.96
N THR A 114 -2.19 12.43 8.97
CA THR A 114 -2.49 12.84 7.59
C THR A 114 -3.54 11.91 6.93
N LEU A 115 -3.44 10.60 7.16
CA LEU A 115 -4.46 9.63 6.74
C LEU A 115 -5.83 10.00 7.31
N HIS A 116 -5.92 10.20 8.63
CA HIS A 116 -7.14 10.59 9.33
C HIS A 116 -7.78 11.87 8.74
N ASP A 117 -6.95 12.90 8.52
CA ASP A 117 -7.41 14.17 7.93
C ASP A 117 -7.97 13.96 6.52
N HIS A 118 -7.30 13.16 5.69
CA HIS A 118 -7.76 12.85 4.34
C HIS A 118 -9.05 12.03 4.33
N LEU A 119 -9.19 11.03 5.20
CA LEU A 119 -10.42 10.26 5.33
C LEU A 119 -11.59 11.13 5.79
N SER A 120 -11.35 11.99 6.77
CA SER A 120 -12.34 12.95 7.28
C SER A 120 -12.78 13.96 6.21
N LEU A 121 -11.82 14.54 5.48
CA LEU A 121 -12.06 15.50 4.38
C LEU A 121 -12.98 14.90 3.30
N ASN A 122 -12.84 13.62 3.02
CA ASN A 122 -13.59 12.90 1.99
C ASN A 122 -14.84 12.17 2.52
N ARG A 123 -15.08 12.23 3.83
CA ARG A 123 -16.20 11.50 4.48
C ARG A 123 -16.20 10.00 4.16
N ALA A 124 -15.02 9.39 4.14
CA ALA A 124 -14.81 7.98 3.81
C ALA A 124 -15.25 7.07 4.98
N SER A 125 -16.55 6.99 5.25
CA SER A 125 -17.13 6.35 6.43
C SER A 125 -17.02 4.81 6.42
N ASN A 126 -16.68 4.19 5.31
CA ASN A 126 -16.43 2.76 5.15
C ASN A 126 -14.96 2.37 5.34
N VAL A 127 -14.10 3.34 5.72
CA VAL A 127 -12.68 3.09 6.05
C VAL A 127 -12.50 3.01 7.57
N HIS A 128 -11.90 1.92 8.02
CA HIS A 128 -11.57 1.62 9.42
C HIS A 128 -10.05 1.77 9.59
N GLU A 129 -9.61 2.89 10.12
CA GLU A 129 -8.20 3.18 10.31
C GLU A 129 -7.67 2.66 11.65
N SER A 130 -6.41 2.24 11.70
CA SER A 130 -5.74 1.74 12.90
C SER A 130 -4.29 2.20 12.96
N MET A 131 -3.91 2.89 14.04
CA MET A 131 -2.53 3.29 14.29
C MET A 131 -1.78 2.15 14.98
N CYS A 132 -1.31 1.20 14.21
CA CYS A 132 -0.49 0.08 14.67
C CYS A 132 0.39 -0.44 13.53
N GLY A 133 1.40 -1.24 13.85
CA GLY A 133 2.11 -2.07 12.89
C GLY A 133 1.54 -3.48 12.84
N LEU A 134 1.62 -4.15 11.68
CA LEU A 134 1.44 -5.59 11.62
C LEU A 134 2.79 -6.28 11.78
N SER A 135 2.82 -7.31 12.63
CA SER A 135 4.01 -8.09 12.95
C SER A 135 3.65 -9.57 13.14
N ASP A 136 4.66 -10.39 13.34
CA ASP A 136 4.54 -11.83 13.65
C ASP A 136 3.94 -12.10 15.04
N ALA A 137 4.00 -11.12 15.95
CA ALA A 137 3.43 -11.20 17.29
C ALA A 137 2.74 -9.88 17.69
N ALA A 138 1.70 -9.99 18.51
CA ALA A 138 1.07 -8.84 19.17
C ALA A 138 1.95 -8.28 20.30
N GLY A 139 1.87 -6.97 20.51
CA GLY A 139 2.65 -6.29 21.55
C GLY A 139 3.03 -4.87 21.19
N SER A 140 4.33 -4.59 21.17
CA SER A 140 4.90 -3.31 20.77
C SER A 140 6.10 -3.54 19.86
N ILE A 141 6.25 -2.69 18.86
CA ILE A 141 7.44 -2.65 17.99
C ILE A 141 8.04 -1.25 17.98
N ALA A 142 9.37 -1.20 17.81
CA ALA A 142 10.08 0.04 17.63
C ALA A 142 9.97 0.50 16.17
N LEU A 143 9.42 1.68 15.97
CA LEU A 143 9.40 2.35 14.68
C LEU A 143 10.47 3.44 14.67
N HIS A 144 11.31 3.44 13.66
CA HIS A 144 12.32 4.46 13.43
C HIS A 144 11.80 5.46 12.41
N MET A 145 11.64 6.72 12.84
CA MET A 145 11.12 7.81 12.04
C MET A 145 12.26 8.73 11.62
N PRO A 146 12.36 9.10 10.35
CA PRO A 146 13.39 10.01 9.88
C PRO A 146 13.28 11.38 10.54
N PRO A 147 14.40 12.13 10.71
CA PRO A 147 14.41 13.45 11.34
C PRO A 147 13.67 14.49 10.50
N SER A 148 13.61 14.31 9.19
CA SER A 148 12.88 15.21 8.29
C SER A 148 11.37 14.91 8.36
N ARG A 149 10.55 15.97 8.50
CA ARG A 149 9.09 15.86 8.37
C ARG A 149 8.64 15.51 6.95
N LEU A 150 9.54 15.58 5.98
CA LEU A 150 9.28 15.38 4.56
C LEU A 150 9.55 13.93 4.12
N ASP A 151 10.18 13.15 5.00
CA ASP A 151 10.49 11.77 4.75
C ASP A 151 9.50 10.89 5.54
N TYR A 152 8.61 10.25 4.82
CA TYR A 152 7.57 9.40 5.40
C TYR A 152 7.98 7.93 5.51
N ASN A 153 9.22 7.59 5.13
CA ASN A 153 9.75 6.23 5.11
C ASN A 153 10.15 5.77 6.52
N ALA A 154 9.22 5.74 7.44
CA ALA A 154 9.44 5.11 8.73
C ALA A 154 9.65 3.60 8.55
N THR A 155 10.55 3.00 9.34
CA THR A 155 10.88 1.58 9.22
C THR A 155 11.04 0.95 10.62
N VAL A 156 10.81 -0.35 10.70
CA VAL A 156 11.14 -1.15 11.89
C VAL A 156 12.65 -1.46 11.97
N LEU A 157 13.38 -1.21 10.89
CA LEU A 157 14.83 -1.44 10.85
C LEU A 157 15.56 -0.35 11.65
N PRO A 158 16.51 -0.70 12.52
CA PRO A 158 17.24 0.27 13.35
C PRO A 158 17.96 1.35 12.53
N ARG A 159 17.81 2.59 12.96
CA ARG A 159 18.47 3.78 12.37
C ARG A 159 19.05 4.64 13.47
N ALA A 160 20.38 4.83 13.50
CA ALA A 160 21.07 5.51 14.60
C ALA A 160 20.61 6.97 14.81
N ASP A 161 20.34 7.70 13.71
CA ASP A 161 20.01 9.13 13.75
C ASP A 161 18.50 9.39 13.65
N TRP A 162 17.67 8.34 13.70
CA TRP A 162 16.21 8.46 13.59
C TRP A 162 15.53 8.44 14.96
N THR A 163 14.39 9.10 15.06
CA THR A 163 13.58 9.08 16.27
C THR A 163 12.94 7.70 16.42
N ARG A 164 13.29 6.99 17.49
CA ARG A 164 12.67 5.71 17.85
C ARG A 164 11.39 5.97 18.65
N VAL A 165 10.29 5.39 18.20
CA VAL A 165 8.98 5.44 18.86
C VAL A 165 8.44 4.02 19.04
N GLU A 166 7.92 3.70 20.22
CA GLU A 166 7.19 2.45 20.43
C GLU A 166 5.75 2.61 19.95
N ILE A 167 5.30 1.67 19.13
CA ILE A 167 3.94 1.63 18.59
C ILE A 167 3.30 0.27 18.87
N PRO A 168 1.97 0.21 18.98
CA PRO A 168 1.26 -1.06 19.09
C PRO A 168 1.55 -1.95 17.88
N ALA A 169 1.79 -3.24 18.15
CA ALA A 169 1.90 -4.29 17.15
C ALA A 169 0.73 -5.27 17.28
N ARG A 170 0.19 -5.68 16.14
CA ARG A 170 -0.87 -6.69 16.03
C ARG A 170 -0.48 -7.73 15.00
N THR A 171 -1.08 -8.92 15.09
CA THR A 171 -0.98 -9.90 14.01
C THR A 171 -2.14 -9.75 13.04
N LEU A 172 -1.93 -10.07 11.77
CA LEU A 172 -3.02 -10.06 10.78
C LEU A 172 -4.11 -11.06 11.16
N ASP A 173 -3.77 -12.22 11.69
CA ASP A 173 -4.70 -13.23 12.18
C ASP A 173 -5.61 -12.69 13.30
N GLU A 174 -5.04 -11.89 14.21
CA GLU A 174 -5.80 -11.23 15.27
C GLU A 174 -6.74 -10.16 14.71
N CYS A 175 -6.27 -9.37 13.75
CA CYS A 175 -7.05 -8.35 13.08
C CYS A 175 -8.26 -8.94 12.35
N VAL A 176 -8.05 -9.94 11.51
CA VAL A 176 -9.13 -10.66 10.78
C VAL A 176 -10.17 -11.22 11.75
N ARG A 177 -9.74 -11.84 12.84
CA ARG A 177 -10.64 -12.35 13.88
C ARG A 177 -11.44 -11.24 14.57
N THR A 178 -10.79 -10.14 14.92
CA THR A 178 -11.40 -9.00 15.62
C THR A 178 -12.43 -8.29 14.73
N TRP A 179 -12.10 -8.10 13.47
CA TRP A 179 -12.99 -7.47 12.48
C TRP A 179 -14.10 -8.41 12.02
N ARG A 180 -13.99 -9.70 12.32
CA ARG A 180 -14.93 -10.76 11.87
C ARG A 180 -15.03 -10.81 10.34
N VAL A 181 -13.87 -10.66 9.68
CA VAL A 181 -13.77 -10.71 8.23
C VAL A 181 -13.46 -12.14 7.81
N ASP A 182 -14.26 -12.69 6.93
CA ASP A 182 -14.11 -14.01 6.34
C ASP A 182 -13.57 -13.98 4.90
N ARG A 183 -13.53 -12.78 4.32
CA ARG A 183 -12.98 -12.55 2.98
C ARG A 183 -12.35 -11.16 2.86
N ILE A 184 -11.16 -11.11 2.28
CA ILE A 184 -10.46 -9.91 1.83
C ILE A 184 -10.21 -10.07 0.33
N ASP A 185 -10.86 -9.24 -0.48
CA ASP A 185 -10.76 -9.33 -1.95
C ASP A 185 -9.38 -8.96 -2.45
N LEU A 186 -8.80 -7.93 -1.84
CA LEU A 186 -7.45 -7.46 -2.14
C LEU A 186 -6.77 -6.95 -0.86
N MET A 187 -5.52 -7.35 -0.68
CA MET A 187 -4.63 -6.82 0.34
C MET A 187 -3.45 -6.11 -0.33
N LYS A 188 -3.10 -4.92 0.15
CA LYS A 188 -1.82 -4.25 -0.15
C LYS A 188 -0.88 -4.45 1.03
N ILE A 189 0.38 -4.76 0.74
CA ILE A 189 1.47 -4.73 1.72
C ILE A 189 2.60 -3.87 1.14
N ASP A 190 2.95 -2.82 1.89
CA ASP A 190 4.00 -1.87 1.55
C ASP A 190 4.51 -1.30 2.88
N VAL A 191 5.47 -1.99 3.47
CA VAL A 191 5.92 -1.78 4.86
C VAL A 191 7.44 -1.72 5.02
N GLU A 192 8.13 -1.39 3.95
CA GLU A 192 9.54 -1.02 3.94
C GLU A 192 10.48 -2.08 4.58
N GLY A 193 10.27 -3.36 4.20
CA GLY A 193 11.10 -4.49 4.62
C GLY A 193 10.48 -5.35 5.75
N ALA A 194 9.30 -4.99 6.27
CA ALA A 194 8.59 -5.77 7.28
C ALA A 194 7.57 -6.78 6.68
N GLU A 195 7.55 -6.98 5.37
CA GLU A 195 6.64 -7.90 4.67
C GLU A 195 6.68 -9.33 5.24
N PRO A 196 7.86 -9.91 5.57
CA PRO A 196 7.92 -11.23 6.18
C PRO A 196 7.22 -11.32 7.54
N LEU A 197 7.29 -10.25 8.35
CA LEU A 197 6.62 -10.20 9.66
C LEU A 197 5.10 -10.14 9.49
N VAL A 198 4.60 -9.37 8.52
CA VAL A 198 3.16 -9.30 8.20
C VAL A 198 2.65 -10.66 7.76
N LEU A 199 3.38 -11.36 6.87
CA LEU A 199 3.01 -12.69 6.39
C LEU A 199 3.03 -13.73 7.50
N ALA A 200 4.03 -13.69 8.39
CA ALA A 200 4.13 -14.59 9.54
C ALA A 200 2.96 -14.39 10.51
N GLY A 201 2.61 -13.13 10.82
CA GLY A 201 1.47 -12.81 11.69
C GLY A 201 0.10 -13.08 11.07
N GLY A 202 0.04 -13.34 9.76
CA GLY A 202 -1.17 -13.69 9.03
C GLY A 202 -1.23 -15.14 8.56
N ALA A 203 -0.34 -16.00 9.06
CA ALA A 203 -0.13 -17.34 8.49
C ALA A 203 -1.40 -18.19 8.43
N VAL A 204 -2.29 -18.08 9.44
CA VAL A 204 -3.55 -18.84 9.47
C VAL A 204 -4.56 -18.27 8.48
N ALA A 205 -4.80 -16.96 8.50
CA ALA A 205 -5.77 -16.31 7.60
C ALA A 205 -5.36 -16.45 6.13
N LEU A 206 -4.06 -16.27 5.85
CA LEU A 206 -3.52 -16.38 4.51
C LEU A 206 -3.61 -17.82 3.97
N ALA A 207 -3.14 -18.81 4.74
CA ALA A 207 -3.21 -20.21 4.31
C ALA A 207 -4.66 -20.72 4.13
N ARG A 208 -5.63 -20.17 4.85
CA ARG A 208 -7.05 -20.47 4.67
C ARG A 208 -7.66 -19.83 3.41
N GLY A 209 -6.93 -18.94 2.75
CA GLY A 209 -7.41 -18.21 1.57
C GLY A 209 -8.43 -17.13 1.89
N ILE A 210 -8.40 -16.56 3.09
CA ILE A 210 -9.24 -15.40 3.44
C ILE A 210 -8.86 -14.20 2.55
N VAL A 211 -7.58 -14.06 2.20
CA VAL A 211 -7.09 -13.05 1.26
C VAL A 211 -7.04 -13.67 -0.14
N HIS A 212 -7.83 -13.10 -1.06
CA HIS A 212 -7.95 -13.58 -2.43
C HIS A 212 -6.79 -13.11 -3.33
N HIS A 213 -6.49 -11.83 -3.27
CA HIS A 213 -5.39 -11.23 -4.03
C HIS A 213 -4.50 -10.42 -3.09
N ALA A 214 -3.20 -10.43 -3.34
CA ALA A 214 -2.25 -9.58 -2.64
C ALA A 214 -1.41 -8.79 -3.65
N MET A 215 -1.30 -7.49 -3.43
CA MET A 215 -0.32 -6.64 -4.09
C MET A 215 0.72 -6.23 -3.07
N ILE A 216 1.97 -6.59 -3.34
CA ILE A 216 3.07 -6.41 -2.40
C ILE A 216 4.16 -5.60 -3.09
N GLU A 217 4.59 -4.51 -2.45
CA GLU A 217 5.82 -3.83 -2.83
C GLU A 217 6.99 -4.63 -2.25
N VAL A 218 7.79 -5.23 -3.13
CA VAL A 218 8.95 -6.01 -2.74
C VAL A 218 10.20 -5.16 -2.93
N ASN A 219 10.71 -4.62 -1.83
CA ASN A 219 11.93 -3.82 -1.81
C ASN A 219 13.11 -4.73 -1.44
N GLY A 220 13.83 -5.24 -2.45
CA GLY A 220 14.93 -6.18 -2.26
C GLY A 220 16.02 -5.68 -1.30
N PRO A 221 16.52 -4.45 -1.43
CA PRO A 221 17.48 -3.87 -0.48
C PRO A 221 16.97 -3.82 0.97
N ARG A 222 15.69 -3.47 1.20
CA ARG A 222 15.10 -3.44 2.55
C ARG A 222 14.94 -4.84 3.14
N LEU A 223 14.50 -5.80 2.34
CA LEU A 223 14.41 -7.19 2.77
C LEU A 223 15.79 -7.74 3.17
N THR A 224 16.82 -7.46 2.37
CA THR A 224 18.20 -7.86 2.67
C THR A 224 18.69 -7.24 3.99
N GLU A 225 18.39 -5.96 4.21
CA GLU A 225 18.71 -5.27 5.47
C GLU A 225 17.96 -5.87 6.66
N ALA A 226 16.73 -6.33 6.45
CA ALA A 226 15.91 -7.04 7.45
C ALA A 226 16.38 -8.49 7.72
N GLY A 227 17.42 -8.95 7.02
CA GLY A 227 17.95 -10.33 7.16
C GLY A 227 17.16 -11.37 6.37
N SER A 228 16.38 -10.95 5.38
CA SER A 228 15.59 -11.80 4.48
C SER A 228 15.93 -11.48 3.02
N GLY A 229 15.16 -12.03 2.08
CA GLY A 229 15.32 -11.74 0.67
C GLY A 229 14.09 -12.06 -0.16
N PRO A 230 14.04 -11.58 -1.42
CA PRO A 230 12.90 -11.84 -2.31
C PRO A 230 12.60 -13.33 -2.51
N GLY A 231 13.62 -14.19 -2.53
CA GLY A 231 13.46 -15.65 -2.65
C GLY A 231 12.73 -16.26 -1.44
N GLU A 232 13.12 -15.88 -0.23
CA GLU A 232 12.50 -16.35 1.00
C GLU A 232 11.04 -15.84 1.14
N LEU A 233 10.80 -14.62 0.72
CA LEU A 233 9.45 -14.06 0.64
C LEU A 233 8.58 -14.85 -0.34
N ALA A 234 9.12 -15.20 -1.52
CA ALA A 234 8.45 -16.00 -2.54
C ALA A 234 8.11 -17.41 -2.02
N GLU A 235 9.06 -18.10 -1.36
CA GLU A 235 8.83 -19.40 -0.72
C GLU A 235 7.74 -19.32 0.36
N THR A 236 7.74 -18.24 1.14
CA THR A 236 6.72 -18.04 2.17
C THR A 236 5.33 -17.86 1.55
N LEU A 237 5.20 -17.04 0.51
CA LEU A 237 3.94 -16.85 -0.20
C LEU A 237 3.45 -18.16 -0.85
N ASP A 238 4.36 -18.96 -1.42
CA ASP A 238 4.00 -20.28 -1.99
C ASP A 238 3.47 -21.24 -0.91
N ARG A 239 4.11 -21.32 0.25
CA ARG A 239 3.63 -22.10 1.40
C ARG A 239 2.26 -21.65 1.90
N LEU A 240 2.00 -20.34 1.85
CA LEU A 240 0.71 -19.73 2.25
C LEU A 240 -0.38 -19.88 1.19
N GLY A 241 -0.12 -20.55 0.08
CA GLY A 241 -1.12 -20.85 -0.95
C GLY A 241 -1.22 -19.79 -2.06
N PHE A 242 -0.33 -18.82 -2.11
CA PHE A 242 -0.31 -17.83 -3.18
C PHE A 242 0.52 -18.31 -4.38
N THR A 243 0.20 -17.75 -5.53
CA THR A 243 1.01 -17.87 -6.75
C THR A 243 1.15 -16.48 -7.39
N PRO A 244 2.31 -16.17 -7.99
CA PRO A 244 2.47 -14.89 -8.69
C PRO A 244 1.49 -14.79 -9.86
N ALA A 245 1.07 -13.58 -10.18
CA ALA A 245 0.11 -13.35 -11.24
C ALA A 245 0.44 -12.11 -12.06
N SER A 246 -0.13 -12.03 -13.25
CA SER A 246 -0.16 -10.83 -14.07
C SER A 246 -1.59 -10.44 -14.36
N LEU A 247 -1.87 -9.13 -14.41
CA LEU A 247 -3.18 -8.65 -14.82
C LEU A 247 -3.32 -8.72 -16.33
N VAL A 248 -4.19 -9.59 -16.83
CA VAL A 248 -4.49 -9.74 -18.28
C VAL A 248 -5.98 -9.62 -18.48
N ARG A 249 -6.43 -8.63 -19.24
CA ARG A 249 -7.85 -8.38 -19.55
C ARG A 249 -8.75 -8.35 -18.31
N GLY A 250 -8.27 -7.70 -17.22
CA GLY A 250 -9.02 -7.56 -15.96
C GLY A 250 -9.02 -8.80 -15.07
N ARG A 251 -8.23 -9.83 -15.37
CA ARG A 251 -8.14 -11.07 -14.58
C ARG A 251 -6.72 -11.31 -14.11
N ALA A 252 -6.58 -11.91 -12.92
CA ALA A 252 -5.32 -12.42 -12.44
C ALA A 252 -4.97 -13.71 -13.19
N MET A 253 -3.92 -13.68 -14.00
CA MET A 253 -3.40 -14.84 -14.72
C MET A 253 -2.20 -15.37 -13.95
N PRO A 254 -2.28 -16.58 -13.40
CA PRO A 254 -1.19 -17.18 -12.64
C PRO A 254 0.07 -17.29 -13.49
N ARG A 255 1.22 -17.14 -12.83
CA ARG A 255 2.55 -17.39 -13.39
C ARG A 255 3.25 -18.48 -12.60
N SER A 256 4.16 -19.19 -13.24
CA SER A 256 5.02 -20.15 -12.53
C SER A 256 6.03 -19.42 -11.65
N TRP A 257 6.27 -19.90 -10.45
CA TRP A 257 7.36 -19.45 -9.60
C TRP A 257 8.74 -19.57 -10.29
N SER A 258 8.92 -20.57 -11.14
CA SER A 258 10.18 -20.76 -11.88
C SER A 258 10.46 -19.66 -12.93
N THR A 259 9.44 -18.91 -13.31
CA THR A 259 9.56 -17.77 -14.26
C THR A 259 9.31 -16.44 -13.61
N PHE A 260 9.06 -16.43 -12.31
CA PHE A 260 8.84 -15.23 -11.53
C PHE A 260 10.15 -14.82 -10.86
N ASP A 261 10.71 -13.74 -11.36
CA ASP A 261 11.98 -13.19 -10.86
C ASP A 261 11.69 -11.83 -10.23
N ILE A 262 12.22 -11.64 -9.03
CA ILE A 262 12.20 -10.37 -8.30
C ILE A 262 13.64 -9.92 -8.17
N ASP A 263 13.98 -8.82 -8.81
CA ASP A 263 15.31 -8.24 -8.73
C ASP A 263 15.63 -7.84 -7.27
N PRO A 264 16.63 -8.47 -6.63
CA PRO A 264 16.96 -8.18 -5.24
C PRO A 264 17.59 -6.79 -5.06
N THR A 265 17.91 -6.08 -6.13
CA THR A 265 18.57 -4.78 -6.11
C THR A 265 17.58 -3.61 -6.30
N HIS A 266 16.32 -3.92 -6.61
CA HIS A 266 15.30 -2.92 -6.91
C HIS A 266 14.02 -3.17 -6.10
N GLU A 267 13.16 -2.16 -6.13
CA GLU A 267 11.79 -2.20 -5.65
C GLU A 267 10.87 -2.62 -6.79
N THR A 268 9.97 -3.56 -6.52
CA THR A 268 9.08 -4.11 -7.54
C THR A 268 7.68 -4.34 -6.97
N ASP A 269 6.67 -3.77 -7.63
CA ASP A 269 5.27 -4.11 -7.35
C ASP A 269 4.95 -5.52 -7.87
N CYS A 270 4.52 -6.41 -6.98
CA CYS A 270 4.18 -7.79 -7.29
C CYS A 270 2.71 -8.09 -7.01
N LEU A 271 2.07 -8.83 -7.91
CA LEU A 271 0.70 -9.32 -7.75
C LEU A 271 0.72 -10.82 -7.49
N PHE A 272 -0.04 -11.23 -6.48
CA PHE A 272 -0.24 -12.63 -6.11
C PHE A 272 -1.74 -12.94 -6.04
N VAL A 273 -2.11 -14.18 -6.38
CA VAL A 273 -3.47 -14.70 -6.25
C VAL A 273 -3.46 -15.99 -5.43
N HIS A 274 -4.38 -16.12 -4.50
CA HIS A 274 -4.50 -17.34 -3.71
C HIS A 274 -5.08 -18.47 -4.56
N ARG A 275 -4.56 -19.69 -4.42
CA ARG A 275 -4.94 -20.85 -5.26
C ARG A 275 -6.42 -21.20 -5.17
N ASN A 276 -7.06 -20.96 -4.02
CA ASN A 276 -8.51 -21.16 -3.85
C ASN A 276 -9.38 -20.29 -4.78
N VAL A 277 -8.84 -19.17 -5.30
CA VAL A 277 -9.54 -18.28 -6.23
C VAL A 277 -9.46 -18.78 -7.67
N LEU A 278 -8.50 -19.66 -7.95
CA LEU A 278 -8.25 -20.23 -9.29
C LEU A 278 -9.00 -21.54 -9.53
N ALA A 279 -9.50 -22.18 -8.46
CA ALA A 279 -10.27 -23.41 -8.50
C ALA A 279 -11.74 -23.10 -8.77
#